data_541a9682028a0854168739ebb22d938a
#
_entry.id   541a9682028a0854168739ebb22d938a
#
_cell.length_a   1.000
_cell.length_b   1.000
_cell.length_c   1.000
_cell.angle_alpha   90.00
_cell.angle_beta   90.00
_cell.angle_gamma   90.00
#
_symmetry.space_group_name_H-M   'P 1'
#
loop_
_entity.id
_entity.type
_entity.pdbx_description
1 polymer ?
#
loop_
_entity_poly.entity_id
_entity_poly.type
_entity_poly.pdbx_seq_one_letter_code
_entity_poly.pdbx_strand_id
1 'polypeptide(L)'
;MIEPDRLISADSSASEERYDRALRPLSLEDYVGQPAVKDQLQIFIEAARKRGEPLDHCLVFGPPGLGKTTLAHIIAYEMQVDLKTTSGPVLEKAGDLAALLTNLEQGDVLFIDEIHRLSPVVEEILYPALEDYQLDIMIGEGPAARSIKLDLPPFTLVGATTRAGLLTSPLRDRFGIVQRLEFYSVEDLASIVARAGDILEVPIDIGGAREIACRSRGTPRIANRLLRRVRDYAEVKADGKVTAEIADAALNMLNVDQSGFDHLDRRLLLTLIEKFEGGPVGVDSLAAAISEERGTIEDVLEPYLIQQGYLMRTSRGRMATRMAYDHFGLPNPKRIQEQLDVLSD
;
A
#
# COMPACT_ATOMS: atom_id res chain seq x y z
N MET A 1 1.35 -24.69 -15.84
CA MET A 1 1.49 -23.35 -16.46
C MET A 1 2.03 -22.45 -15.37
N ILE A 2 3.22 -21.91 -15.51
CA ILE A 2 3.77 -20.92 -14.58
C ILE A 2 2.93 -19.65 -14.86
N GLU A 3 2.10 -19.26 -13.90
CA GLU A 3 1.43 -17.95 -13.99
C GLU A 3 2.50 -16.87 -14.20
N PRO A 4 2.38 -16.00 -15.20
CA PRO A 4 3.31 -14.89 -15.34
C PRO A 4 3.27 -14.10 -14.03
N ASP A 5 4.43 -13.94 -13.41
CA ASP A 5 4.63 -13.11 -12.21
C ASP A 5 3.80 -11.83 -12.36
N ARG A 6 2.81 -11.65 -11.49
CA ARG A 6 1.94 -10.46 -11.52
C ARG A 6 2.80 -9.25 -11.19
N LEU A 7 3.23 -8.50 -12.20
CA LEU A 7 4.08 -7.33 -12.04
C LEU A 7 3.46 -6.26 -11.14
N ILE A 8 2.14 -6.27 -11.03
CA ILE A 8 1.34 -5.31 -10.25
C ILE A 8 0.64 -5.99 -9.05
N SER A 9 1.06 -7.21 -8.66
CA SER A 9 0.52 -7.89 -7.47
C SER A 9 0.84 -7.13 -6.18
N ALA A 10 -0.09 -7.16 -5.23
CA ALA A 10 0.15 -6.68 -3.86
C ALA A 10 1.09 -7.61 -3.08
N ASP A 11 1.15 -8.89 -3.46
CA ASP A 11 2.00 -9.90 -2.82
C ASP A 11 3.45 -9.79 -3.29
N SER A 12 4.39 -9.99 -2.39
CA SER A 12 5.83 -10.00 -2.66
C SER A 12 6.41 -11.39 -2.43
N SER A 13 7.33 -11.82 -3.31
CA SER A 13 8.14 -13.00 -3.06
C SER A 13 9.23 -12.70 -2.02
N ALA A 14 9.75 -13.75 -1.35
CA ALA A 14 10.83 -13.59 -0.36
C ALA A 14 12.10 -12.92 -0.95
N SER A 15 12.36 -13.08 -2.25
CA SER A 15 13.44 -12.40 -2.95
C SER A 15 13.13 -10.91 -3.15
N GLU A 16 11.90 -10.56 -3.48
CA GLU A 16 11.47 -9.16 -3.63
C GLU A 16 11.52 -8.41 -2.32
N GLU A 17 11.15 -9.03 -1.22
CA GLU A 17 11.25 -8.42 0.11
C GLU A 17 12.69 -8.04 0.50
N ARG A 18 13.68 -8.84 0.10
CA ARG A 18 15.10 -8.52 0.34
C ARG A 18 15.52 -7.27 -0.44
N TYR A 19 15.12 -7.16 -1.71
CA TYR A 19 15.39 -5.97 -2.52
C TYR A 19 14.66 -4.74 -1.99
N ASP A 20 13.38 -4.89 -1.65
CA ASP A 20 12.60 -3.80 -1.08
C ASP A 20 13.21 -3.28 0.23
N ARG A 21 13.78 -4.17 1.06
CA ARG A 21 14.53 -3.76 2.27
C ARG A 21 15.78 -2.95 1.94
N ALA A 22 16.56 -3.38 0.93
CA ALA A 22 17.78 -2.67 0.52
C ALA A 22 17.49 -1.27 -0.05
N LEU A 23 16.36 -1.10 -0.75
CA LEU A 23 15.94 0.16 -1.36
C LEU A 23 15.20 1.10 -0.42
N ARG A 24 14.82 0.62 0.77
CA ARG A 24 14.02 1.39 1.72
C ARG A 24 14.81 2.58 2.27
N PRO A 25 14.25 3.81 2.25
CA PRO A 25 14.85 4.94 2.95
C PRO A 25 14.87 4.67 4.46
N LEU A 26 15.93 5.10 5.13
CA LEU A 26 16.12 4.90 6.56
C LEU A 26 15.67 6.12 7.38
N SER A 27 15.77 7.32 6.82
CA SER A 27 15.48 8.58 7.49
C SER A 27 14.33 9.34 6.83
N LEU A 28 13.76 10.33 7.53
CA LEU A 28 12.81 11.28 6.94
C LEU A 28 13.45 12.13 5.83
N GLU A 29 14.75 12.40 5.91
CA GLU A 29 15.47 13.15 4.88
C GLU A 29 15.44 12.41 3.54
N ASP A 30 15.71 11.09 3.56
CA ASP A 30 15.72 10.22 2.38
C ASP A 30 14.32 9.87 1.87
N TYR A 31 13.27 10.16 2.66
CA TYR A 31 11.90 9.83 2.31
C TYR A 31 11.35 10.84 1.30
N VAL A 32 11.17 10.38 0.06
CA VAL A 32 10.65 11.19 -1.05
C VAL A 32 9.13 11.15 -1.07
N GLY A 33 8.51 12.27 -1.43
CA GLY A 33 7.05 12.41 -1.54
C GLY A 33 6.35 12.57 -0.18
N GLN A 34 5.02 12.55 -0.20
CA GLN A 34 4.16 12.68 1.00
C GLN A 34 4.51 13.90 1.88
N PRO A 35 4.64 15.13 1.35
CA PRO A 35 5.21 16.26 2.08
C PRO A 35 4.46 16.56 3.38
N ALA A 36 3.13 16.54 3.38
CA ALA A 36 2.34 16.80 4.58
C ALA A 36 2.59 15.77 5.70
N VAL A 37 2.75 14.48 5.33
CA VAL A 37 3.05 13.41 6.28
C VAL A 37 4.46 13.59 6.85
N LYS A 38 5.42 13.90 5.99
CA LYS A 38 6.83 14.14 6.35
C LYS A 38 6.96 15.30 7.34
N ASP A 39 6.37 16.45 7.02
CA ASP A 39 6.43 17.66 7.83
C ASP A 39 5.80 17.44 9.21
N GLN A 40 4.64 16.78 9.27
CA GLN A 40 3.97 16.47 10.54
C GLN A 40 4.78 15.49 11.39
N LEU A 41 5.26 14.39 10.82
CA LEU A 41 6.04 13.41 11.55
C LEU A 41 7.35 14.00 12.06
N GLN A 42 8.01 14.87 11.29
CA GLN A 42 9.21 15.55 11.74
C GLN A 42 8.96 16.37 13.02
N ILE A 43 7.87 17.14 13.05
CA ILE A 43 7.50 17.95 14.23
C ILE A 43 7.20 17.04 15.44
N PHE A 44 6.40 15.98 15.25
CA PHE A 44 6.00 15.09 16.35
C PHE A 44 7.18 14.32 16.92
N ILE A 45 8.06 13.78 16.07
CA ILE A 45 9.25 13.06 16.46
C ILE A 45 10.22 13.98 17.21
N GLU A 46 10.49 15.19 16.69
CA GLU A 46 11.36 16.14 17.38
C GLU A 46 10.81 16.53 18.75
N ALA A 47 9.48 16.72 18.86
CA ALA A 47 8.83 17.06 20.11
C ALA A 47 8.92 15.92 21.12
N ALA A 48 8.65 14.68 20.73
CA ALA A 48 8.76 13.50 21.57
C ALA A 48 10.21 13.31 22.07
N ARG A 49 11.19 13.42 21.17
CA ARG A 49 12.63 13.35 21.54
C ARG A 49 13.06 14.43 22.53
N LYS A 50 12.60 15.69 22.36
CA LYS A 50 12.90 16.78 23.29
C LYS A 50 12.33 16.55 24.69
N ARG A 51 11.20 15.87 24.80
CA ARG A 51 10.58 15.51 26.09
C ARG A 51 11.12 14.21 26.68
N GLY A 52 11.82 13.40 25.89
CA GLY A 52 12.27 12.07 26.32
C GLY A 52 11.13 11.06 26.46
N GLU A 53 10.08 11.22 25.68
CA GLU A 53 8.85 10.43 25.71
C GLU A 53 8.75 9.58 24.42
N PRO A 54 8.05 8.43 24.44
CA PRO A 54 7.70 7.72 23.22
C PRO A 54 6.82 8.61 22.33
N LEU A 55 6.82 8.35 21.04
CA LEU A 55 5.91 9.01 20.11
C LEU A 55 4.47 8.53 20.38
N ASP A 56 3.49 9.39 20.19
CA ASP A 56 2.07 9.00 20.23
C ASP A 56 1.80 7.85 19.24
N HIS A 57 0.85 6.98 19.57
CA HIS A 57 0.47 5.89 18.68
C HIS A 57 0.03 6.41 17.32
N CYS A 58 0.54 5.80 16.27
CA CYS A 58 0.41 6.26 14.89
C CYS A 58 -0.37 5.25 14.04
N LEU A 59 -1.42 5.71 13.35
CA LEU A 59 -2.14 4.94 12.35
C LEU A 59 -1.74 5.42 10.95
N VAL A 60 -1.18 4.53 10.14
CA VAL A 60 -0.80 4.81 8.75
C VAL A 60 -1.72 4.00 7.81
N PHE A 61 -2.47 4.68 6.95
CA PHE A 61 -3.39 3.98 6.05
C PHE A 61 -3.30 4.49 4.61
N GLY A 62 -3.71 3.66 3.68
CA GLY A 62 -3.70 3.95 2.24
C GLY A 62 -3.50 2.68 1.41
N PRO A 63 -3.59 2.79 0.08
CA PRO A 63 -3.37 1.67 -0.85
C PRO A 63 -2.10 0.86 -0.57
N PRO A 64 -2.01 -0.39 -1.03
CA PRO A 64 -0.81 -1.20 -0.84
C PRO A 64 0.39 -0.61 -1.60
N GLY A 65 1.60 -0.85 -1.09
CA GLY A 65 2.84 -0.46 -1.76
C GLY A 65 3.25 1.01 -1.67
N LEU A 66 2.54 1.85 -0.89
CA LEU A 66 2.84 3.29 -0.71
C LEU A 66 3.88 3.59 0.38
N GLY A 67 4.40 2.59 1.09
CA GLY A 67 5.45 2.78 2.08
C GLY A 67 4.99 2.83 3.54
N LYS A 68 3.83 2.26 3.90
CA LYS A 68 3.36 2.17 5.30
C LYS A 68 4.39 1.54 6.23
N THR A 69 4.93 0.39 5.86
CA THR A 69 5.99 -0.30 6.60
C THR A 69 7.29 0.52 6.63
N THR A 70 7.59 1.25 5.55
CA THR A 70 8.75 2.13 5.48
C THR A 70 8.68 3.24 6.53
N LEU A 71 7.51 3.87 6.70
CA LEU A 71 7.32 4.89 7.73
C LEU A 71 7.54 4.35 9.15
N ALA A 72 7.11 3.12 9.44
CA ALA A 72 7.37 2.51 10.75
C ALA A 72 8.88 2.35 11.01
N HIS A 73 9.65 1.94 9.99
CA HIS A 73 11.11 1.87 10.10
C HIS A 73 11.76 3.25 10.30
N ILE A 74 11.28 4.26 9.56
CA ILE A 74 11.77 5.63 9.70
C ILE A 74 11.46 6.17 11.10
N ILE A 75 10.24 5.97 11.62
CA ILE A 75 9.87 6.41 12.97
C ILE A 75 10.82 5.79 14.00
N ALA A 76 11.05 4.48 13.96
CA ALA A 76 11.95 3.82 14.88
C ALA A 76 13.41 4.34 14.77
N TYR A 77 13.89 4.52 13.55
CA TYR A 77 15.21 5.07 13.28
C TYR A 77 15.38 6.50 13.82
N GLU A 78 14.42 7.38 13.52
CA GLU A 78 14.43 8.76 13.99
C GLU A 78 14.29 8.87 15.52
N MET A 79 13.50 7.99 16.14
CA MET A 79 13.35 7.89 17.59
C MET A 79 14.56 7.20 18.26
N GLN A 80 15.45 6.56 17.51
CA GLN A 80 16.61 5.80 17.97
C GLN A 80 16.24 4.64 18.91
N VAL A 81 15.21 3.89 18.56
CA VAL A 81 14.66 2.75 19.30
C VAL A 81 14.51 1.52 18.40
N ASP A 82 14.30 0.38 19.01
CA ASP A 82 14.06 -0.87 18.28
C ASP A 82 12.67 -0.93 17.65
N LEU A 83 12.59 -1.60 16.50
CA LEU A 83 11.34 -1.89 15.80
C LEU A 83 11.01 -3.38 15.91
N LYS A 84 9.89 -3.68 16.56
CA LYS A 84 9.30 -5.03 16.54
C LYS A 84 8.16 -5.05 15.50
N THR A 85 8.16 -6.03 14.61
CA THR A 85 7.20 -6.10 13.51
C THR A 85 6.36 -7.36 13.57
N THR A 86 5.05 -7.19 13.35
CA THR A 86 4.09 -8.29 13.23
C THR A 86 2.97 -7.89 12.26
N SER A 87 1.97 -8.74 12.08
CA SER A 87 0.77 -8.43 11.29
C SER A 87 -0.49 -8.94 11.98
N GLY A 88 -1.63 -8.31 11.68
CA GLY A 88 -2.92 -8.71 12.24
C GLY A 88 -3.22 -10.20 12.08
N PRO A 89 -3.06 -10.80 10.88
CA PRO A 89 -3.29 -12.23 10.66
C PRO A 89 -2.42 -13.18 11.49
N VAL A 90 -1.23 -12.75 11.92
CA VAL A 90 -0.30 -13.58 12.75
C VAL A 90 -0.71 -13.56 14.21
N LEU A 91 -1.40 -12.51 14.66
CA LEU A 91 -1.88 -12.37 16.03
C LEU A 91 -3.25 -13.05 16.21
N GLU A 92 -3.24 -14.37 16.27
CA GLU A 92 -4.48 -15.14 16.38
C GLU A 92 -5.04 -15.17 17.80
N LYS A 93 -4.18 -15.14 18.81
CA LYS A 93 -4.53 -15.33 20.21
C LYS A 93 -4.01 -14.20 21.08
N ALA A 94 -4.70 -14.00 22.20
CA ALA A 94 -4.30 -13.10 23.28
C ALA A 94 -2.83 -13.27 23.72
N GLY A 95 -2.38 -14.52 23.82
CA GLY A 95 -1.01 -14.87 24.21
C GLY A 95 0.06 -14.43 23.22
N ASP A 96 -0.25 -14.38 21.91
CA ASP A 96 0.68 -13.96 20.89
C ASP A 96 1.01 -12.47 21.04
N LEU A 97 -0.02 -11.64 21.24
CA LEU A 97 0.14 -10.22 21.51
C LEU A 97 0.83 -9.96 22.85
N ALA A 98 0.42 -10.69 23.91
CA ALA A 98 1.03 -10.56 25.23
C ALA A 98 2.53 -10.85 25.21
N ALA A 99 2.95 -11.91 24.51
CA ALA A 99 4.37 -12.23 24.34
C ALA A 99 5.16 -11.13 23.62
N LEU A 100 4.57 -10.47 22.64
CA LEU A 100 5.22 -9.35 21.95
C LEU A 100 5.35 -8.12 22.87
N LEU A 101 4.24 -7.74 23.55
CA LEU A 101 4.20 -6.56 24.42
C LEU A 101 5.15 -6.67 25.59
N THR A 102 5.28 -7.86 26.20
CA THR A 102 6.19 -8.10 27.34
C THR A 102 7.67 -8.11 26.95
N ASN A 103 7.98 -8.23 25.66
CA ASN A 103 9.36 -8.17 25.12
C ASN A 103 9.73 -6.78 24.56
N LEU A 104 8.89 -5.75 24.75
CA LEU A 104 9.21 -4.38 24.38
C LEU A 104 10.08 -3.74 25.46
N GLU A 105 10.99 -2.89 25.02
CA GLU A 105 11.75 -2.00 25.88
C GLU A 105 11.16 -0.58 25.85
N GLN A 106 11.62 0.26 26.75
CA GLN A 106 11.12 1.64 26.84
C GLN A 106 11.37 2.42 25.55
N GLY A 107 10.31 2.93 24.96
CA GLY A 107 10.37 3.72 23.73
C GLY A 107 10.29 2.91 22.44
N ASP A 108 10.35 1.58 22.51
CA ASP A 108 10.28 0.70 21.32
C ASP A 108 9.06 1.00 20.44
N VAL A 109 9.22 0.76 19.15
CA VAL A 109 8.13 0.82 18.18
C VAL A 109 7.62 -0.58 17.88
N LEU A 110 6.34 -0.82 18.15
CA LEU A 110 5.62 -2.02 17.70
C LEU A 110 4.87 -1.69 16.40
N PHE A 111 5.22 -2.36 15.30
CA PHE A 111 4.53 -2.24 14.03
C PHE A 111 3.59 -3.42 13.81
N ILE A 112 2.30 -3.13 13.58
CA ILE A 112 1.29 -4.14 13.21
C ILE A 112 0.77 -3.82 11.81
N ASP A 113 1.16 -4.64 10.82
CA ASP A 113 0.59 -4.53 9.47
C ASP A 113 -0.80 -5.18 9.40
N GLU A 114 -1.65 -4.68 8.50
CA GLU A 114 -3.04 -5.11 8.33
C GLU A 114 -3.81 -5.17 9.68
N ILE A 115 -3.63 -4.14 10.51
CA ILE A 115 -4.17 -4.07 11.87
C ILE A 115 -5.71 -4.25 11.92
N HIS A 116 -6.42 -3.94 10.83
CA HIS A 116 -7.87 -4.17 10.72
C HIS A 116 -8.27 -5.66 10.71
N ARG A 117 -7.29 -6.57 10.64
CA ARG A 117 -7.50 -8.03 10.67
C ARG A 117 -7.27 -8.64 12.06
N LEU A 118 -7.03 -7.82 13.06
CA LEU A 118 -6.98 -8.30 14.45
C LEU A 118 -8.33 -8.91 14.84
N SER A 119 -8.28 -10.01 15.61
CA SER A 119 -9.48 -10.57 16.20
C SER A 119 -10.00 -9.67 17.35
N PRO A 120 -11.30 -9.64 17.62
CA PRO A 120 -11.85 -8.83 18.73
C PRO A 120 -11.17 -9.12 20.08
N VAL A 121 -10.80 -10.37 20.35
CA VAL A 121 -10.11 -10.78 21.59
C VAL A 121 -8.72 -10.14 21.69
N VAL A 122 -8.00 -10.03 20.59
CA VAL A 122 -6.69 -9.38 20.55
C VAL A 122 -6.83 -7.86 20.67
N GLU A 123 -7.84 -7.26 20.01
CA GLU A 123 -8.12 -5.83 20.17
C GLU A 123 -8.42 -5.44 21.61
N GLU A 124 -9.24 -6.23 22.34
CA GLU A 124 -9.61 -5.96 23.75
C GLU A 124 -8.38 -5.92 24.67
N ILE A 125 -7.36 -6.73 24.40
CA ILE A 125 -6.10 -6.72 25.14
C ILE A 125 -5.22 -5.53 24.76
N LEU A 126 -5.30 -5.10 23.49
CA LEU A 126 -4.52 -3.98 23.01
C LEU A 126 -4.99 -2.65 23.63
N TYR A 127 -6.27 -2.49 23.94
CA TYR A 127 -6.79 -1.23 24.47
C TYR A 127 -6.10 -0.75 25.75
N PRO A 128 -6.05 -1.51 26.86
CA PRO A 128 -5.35 -1.08 28.08
C PRO A 128 -3.84 -0.94 27.86
N ALA A 129 -3.26 -1.72 26.94
CA ALA A 129 -1.85 -1.59 26.60
C ALA A 129 -1.52 -0.24 25.92
N LEU A 130 -2.45 0.33 25.13
CA LEU A 130 -2.28 1.62 24.48
C LEU A 130 -2.64 2.82 25.37
N GLU A 131 -3.60 2.66 26.27
CA GLU A 131 -4.06 3.76 27.14
C GLU A 131 -3.20 3.93 28.39
N ASP A 132 -2.96 2.82 29.08
CA ASP A 132 -2.37 2.80 30.43
C ASP A 132 -1.01 2.10 30.49
N TYR A 133 -0.51 1.57 29.36
CA TYR A 133 0.68 0.69 29.31
C TYR A 133 0.53 -0.50 30.27
N GLN A 134 -0.64 -1.10 30.31
CA GLN A 134 -0.97 -2.24 31.13
C GLN A 134 -1.51 -3.40 30.31
N LEU A 135 -1.17 -4.60 30.71
CA LEU A 135 -1.64 -5.84 30.11
C LEU A 135 -2.46 -6.63 31.14
N ASP A 136 -3.71 -6.91 30.83
CA ASP A 136 -4.56 -7.76 31.66
C ASP A 136 -4.46 -9.22 31.21
N ILE A 137 -3.86 -10.07 32.04
CA ILE A 137 -3.69 -11.50 31.76
C ILE A 137 -4.58 -12.31 32.65
N MET A 138 -5.43 -13.16 32.05
CA MET A 138 -6.22 -14.15 32.80
C MET A 138 -5.37 -15.40 33.05
N ILE A 139 -5.16 -15.73 34.34
CA ILE A 139 -4.45 -16.95 34.76
C ILE A 139 -5.43 -17.92 35.41
N GLY A 140 -5.41 -19.18 34.94
CA GLY A 140 -6.32 -20.25 35.39
C GLY A 140 -7.57 -20.37 34.51
N GLU A 141 -8.38 -21.38 34.81
CA GLU A 141 -9.60 -21.68 34.07
C GLU A 141 -10.82 -21.72 35.01
N GLY A 142 -11.99 -21.42 34.47
CA GLY A 142 -13.26 -21.48 35.20
C GLY A 142 -13.39 -20.47 36.34
N PRO A 143 -14.15 -20.79 37.42
CA PRO A 143 -14.42 -19.84 38.52
C PRO A 143 -13.19 -19.45 39.35
N ALA A 144 -12.07 -20.15 39.19
CA ALA A 144 -10.79 -19.86 39.85
C ALA A 144 -9.85 -18.98 39.05
N ALA A 145 -10.24 -18.56 37.83
CA ALA A 145 -9.45 -17.67 37.01
C ALA A 145 -9.27 -16.32 37.71
N ARG A 146 -8.05 -15.80 37.65
CA ARG A 146 -7.67 -14.49 38.23
C ARG A 146 -7.07 -13.61 37.13
N SER A 147 -7.49 -12.34 37.12
CA SER A 147 -6.80 -11.33 36.28
C SER A 147 -5.57 -10.82 37.04
N ILE A 148 -4.44 -10.79 36.34
CA ILE A 148 -3.21 -10.14 36.80
C ILE A 148 -2.92 -9.00 35.84
N LYS A 149 -2.73 -7.79 36.41
CA LYS A 149 -2.24 -6.63 35.64
C LYS A 149 -0.75 -6.61 35.64
N LEU A 150 -0.19 -6.50 34.45
CA LEU A 150 1.27 -6.37 34.22
C LEU A 150 1.53 -5.00 33.62
N ASP A 151 2.41 -4.21 34.25
CA ASP A 151 2.85 -2.95 33.71
C ASP A 151 3.80 -3.18 32.54
N LEU A 152 3.58 -2.46 31.46
CA LEU A 152 4.43 -2.46 30.26
C LEU A 152 5.31 -1.21 30.22
N PRO A 153 6.52 -1.28 29.67
CA PRO A 153 7.28 -0.07 29.38
C PRO A 153 6.51 0.76 28.35
N PRO A 154 6.52 2.10 28.47
CA PRO A 154 5.92 2.98 27.47
C PRO A 154 6.53 2.71 26.09
N PHE A 155 5.68 2.52 25.08
CA PHE A 155 6.05 2.20 23.70
C PHE A 155 5.17 2.96 22.71
N THR A 156 5.56 2.94 21.43
CA THR A 156 4.78 3.49 20.33
C THR A 156 4.18 2.35 19.49
N LEU A 157 2.85 2.33 19.31
CA LEU A 157 2.23 1.48 18.30
C LEU A 157 2.16 2.23 16.96
N VAL A 158 2.66 1.59 15.90
CA VAL A 158 2.41 2.01 14.51
C VAL A 158 1.52 0.96 13.85
N GLY A 159 0.23 1.27 13.71
CA GLY A 159 -0.74 0.43 13.01
C GLY A 159 -0.78 0.79 11.52
N ALA A 160 -0.71 -0.22 10.66
CA ALA A 160 -0.88 -0.03 9.22
C ALA A 160 -2.11 -0.75 8.69
N THR A 161 -2.82 -0.14 7.74
CA THR A 161 -3.99 -0.76 7.11
C THR A 161 -4.22 -0.24 5.69
N THR A 162 -4.75 -1.09 4.82
CA THR A 162 -5.31 -0.68 3.53
C THR A 162 -6.77 -0.23 3.66
N ARG A 163 -7.46 -0.64 4.73
CA ARG A 163 -8.91 -0.48 4.92
C ARG A 163 -9.24 0.19 6.27
N ALA A 164 -8.90 1.47 6.42
CA ALA A 164 -9.14 2.22 7.66
C ALA A 164 -10.62 2.20 8.12
N GLY A 165 -11.56 2.06 7.20
CA GLY A 165 -12.99 1.95 7.51
C GLY A 165 -13.41 0.65 8.20
N LEU A 166 -12.56 -0.38 8.23
CA LEU A 166 -12.81 -1.65 8.92
C LEU A 166 -12.30 -1.65 10.38
N LEU A 167 -11.52 -0.63 10.77
CA LEU A 167 -11.09 -0.48 12.16
C LEU A 167 -12.29 -0.15 13.05
N THR A 168 -12.35 -0.76 14.22
CA THR A 168 -13.32 -0.40 15.24
C THR A 168 -13.08 1.04 15.72
N SER A 169 -14.16 1.76 16.08
CA SER A 169 -14.01 3.12 16.62
C SER A 169 -13.13 3.15 17.87
N PRO A 170 -13.26 2.20 18.84
CA PRO A 170 -12.41 2.21 20.01
C PRO A 170 -10.91 2.09 19.69
N LEU A 171 -10.54 1.26 18.72
CA LEU A 171 -9.13 1.15 18.31
C LEU A 171 -8.63 2.41 17.60
N ARG A 172 -9.46 2.97 16.72
CA ARG A 172 -9.10 4.18 15.97
C ARG A 172 -8.86 5.39 16.88
N ASP A 173 -9.69 5.56 17.89
CA ASP A 173 -9.64 6.73 18.80
C ASP A 173 -8.38 6.74 19.68
N ARG A 174 -7.65 5.62 19.75
CA ARG A 174 -6.39 5.49 20.49
C ARG A 174 -5.15 5.94 19.70
N PHE A 175 -5.31 6.23 18.42
CA PHE A 175 -4.22 6.76 17.61
C PHE A 175 -4.21 8.29 17.66
N GLY A 176 -3.23 8.87 18.35
CA GLY A 176 -3.03 10.31 18.41
C GLY A 176 -2.53 10.90 17.09
N ILE A 177 -1.84 10.09 16.27
CA ILE A 177 -1.32 10.48 14.97
C ILE A 177 -1.96 9.62 13.89
N VAL A 178 -2.64 10.25 12.92
CA VAL A 178 -3.31 9.54 11.82
C VAL A 178 -2.78 10.06 10.50
N GLN A 179 -2.13 9.19 9.72
CA GLN A 179 -1.47 9.54 8.46
C GLN A 179 -2.09 8.77 7.29
N ARG A 180 -2.60 9.50 6.31
CA ARG A 180 -3.07 8.93 5.05
C ARG A 180 -1.98 9.05 4.01
N LEU A 181 -1.56 7.92 3.43
CA LEU A 181 -0.66 7.91 2.28
C LEU A 181 -1.46 7.99 0.98
N GLU A 182 -0.99 8.85 0.10
CA GLU A 182 -1.56 9.05 -1.22
C GLU A 182 -0.64 8.48 -2.31
N PHE A 183 -1.17 8.31 -3.52
CA PHE A 183 -0.35 7.93 -4.66
C PHE A 183 0.68 9.03 -4.95
N TYR A 184 1.87 8.61 -5.31
CA TYR A 184 3.00 9.48 -5.58
C TYR A 184 2.86 10.17 -6.94
N SER A 185 3.41 11.36 -7.06
CA SER A 185 3.59 12.03 -8.35
C SER A 185 4.59 11.28 -9.24
N VAL A 186 4.55 11.53 -10.54
CA VAL A 186 5.54 10.96 -11.47
C VAL A 186 6.94 11.46 -11.13
N GLU A 187 7.07 12.70 -10.70
CA GLU A 187 8.33 13.34 -10.33
C GLU A 187 8.94 12.69 -9.09
N ASP A 188 8.12 12.44 -8.06
CA ASP A 188 8.56 11.73 -6.85
C ASP A 188 9.00 10.30 -7.18
N LEU A 189 8.20 9.58 -7.99
CA LEU A 189 8.55 8.22 -8.42
C LEU A 189 9.81 8.17 -9.28
N ALA A 190 10.03 9.15 -10.17
CA ALA A 190 11.25 9.23 -10.96
C ALA A 190 12.47 9.42 -10.06
N SER A 191 12.35 10.23 -9.00
CA SER A 191 13.41 10.41 -8.00
C SER A 191 13.66 9.11 -7.21
N ILE A 192 12.61 8.38 -6.83
CA ILE A 192 12.72 7.07 -6.16
C ILE A 192 13.40 6.05 -7.08
N VAL A 193 13.02 6.00 -8.37
CA VAL A 193 13.62 5.10 -9.36
C VAL A 193 15.10 5.43 -9.59
N ALA A 194 15.46 6.71 -9.71
CA ALA A 194 16.85 7.14 -9.89
C ALA A 194 17.70 6.71 -8.68
N ARG A 195 17.24 7.01 -7.45
CA ARG A 195 17.89 6.57 -6.20
C ARG A 195 18.01 5.03 -6.13
N ALA A 196 16.96 4.31 -6.53
CA ALA A 196 17.01 2.85 -6.57
C ALA A 196 18.00 2.33 -7.61
N GLY A 197 18.12 3.01 -8.76
CA GLY A 197 19.14 2.75 -9.78
C GLY A 197 20.56 2.87 -9.20
N ASP A 198 20.84 3.96 -8.49
CA ASP A 198 22.15 4.16 -7.84
C ASP A 198 22.47 3.04 -6.84
N ILE A 199 21.53 2.67 -5.97
CA ILE A 199 21.71 1.59 -4.96
C ILE A 199 21.93 0.23 -5.63
N LEU A 200 21.26 -0.04 -6.75
CA LEU A 200 21.36 -1.30 -7.50
C LEU A 200 22.48 -1.31 -8.55
N GLU A 201 23.25 -0.21 -8.64
CA GLU A 201 24.32 -0.02 -9.63
C GLU A 201 23.80 -0.15 -11.08
N VAL A 202 22.57 0.29 -11.33
CA VAL A 202 21.91 0.29 -12.65
C VAL A 202 22.08 1.67 -13.29
N PRO A 203 22.86 1.80 -14.38
CA PRO A 203 22.95 3.08 -15.08
C PRO A 203 21.59 3.46 -15.67
N ILE A 204 20.98 4.52 -15.14
CA ILE A 204 19.69 5.01 -15.59
C ILE A 204 19.75 6.51 -15.85
N ASP A 205 19.19 6.97 -16.94
CA ASP A 205 19.05 8.39 -17.20
C ASP A 205 17.67 8.93 -16.75
N ILE A 206 17.52 10.25 -16.77
CA ILE A 206 16.29 10.93 -16.34
C ILE A 206 15.08 10.46 -17.17
N GLY A 207 15.27 10.22 -18.47
CA GLY A 207 14.21 9.73 -19.36
C GLY A 207 13.74 8.33 -18.99
N GLY A 208 14.68 7.41 -18.73
CA GLY A 208 14.37 6.04 -18.30
C GLY A 208 13.68 6.00 -16.94
N ALA A 209 14.17 6.79 -15.99
CA ALA A 209 13.54 6.89 -14.65
C ALA A 209 12.10 7.43 -14.76
N ARG A 210 11.87 8.45 -15.59
CA ARG A 210 10.55 9.03 -15.82
C ARG A 210 9.59 8.06 -16.53
N GLU A 211 10.07 7.31 -17.52
CA GLU A 211 9.27 6.31 -18.23
C GLU A 211 8.78 5.20 -17.29
N ILE A 212 9.66 4.69 -16.43
CA ILE A 212 9.29 3.72 -15.39
C ILE A 212 8.29 4.34 -14.42
N ALA A 213 8.53 5.57 -13.97
CA ALA A 213 7.66 6.27 -13.03
C ALA A 213 6.25 6.49 -13.58
N CYS A 214 6.11 6.88 -14.85
CA CYS A 214 4.81 7.08 -15.50
C CYS A 214 3.94 5.81 -15.47
N ARG A 215 4.57 4.63 -15.65
CA ARG A 215 3.86 3.34 -15.69
C ARG A 215 3.76 2.64 -14.32
N SER A 216 4.23 3.29 -13.24
CA SER A 216 4.28 2.71 -11.89
C SER A 216 3.01 2.92 -11.06
N ARG A 217 1.94 3.45 -11.65
CA ARG A 217 0.62 3.60 -10.99
C ARG A 217 0.69 4.36 -9.66
N GLY A 218 1.55 5.38 -9.56
CA GLY A 218 1.70 6.15 -8.33
C GLY A 218 2.28 5.37 -7.14
N THR A 219 2.90 4.20 -7.37
CA THR A 219 3.27 3.26 -6.30
C THR A 219 4.77 2.96 -6.30
N PRO A 220 5.53 3.32 -5.24
CA PRO A 220 6.97 3.04 -5.15
C PRO A 220 7.34 1.56 -5.28
N ARG A 221 6.55 0.64 -4.70
CA ARG A 221 6.78 -0.81 -4.84
C ARG A 221 6.74 -1.26 -6.29
N ILE A 222 5.74 -0.77 -7.06
CA ILE A 222 5.63 -1.10 -8.49
C ILE A 222 6.80 -0.48 -9.25
N ALA A 223 7.17 0.78 -8.97
CA ALA A 223 8.30 1.45 -9.60
C ALA A 223 9.61 0.64 -9.44
N ASN A 224 9.91 0.20 -8.22
CA ASN A 224 11.09 -0.62 -7.93
C ASN A 224 11.02 -1.99 -8.63
N ARG A 225 9.84 -2.59 -8.73
CA ARG A 225 9.63 -3.87 -9.43
C ARG A 225 9.85 -3.71 -10.94
N LEU A 226 9.29 -2.66 -11.53
CA LEU A 226 9.48 -2.36 -12.95
C LEU A 226 10.94 -2.03 -13.26
N LEU A 227 11.63 -1.25 -12.41
CA LEU A 227 13.06 -0.96 -12.59
C LEU A 227 13.88 -2.24 -12.70
N ARG A 228 13.64 -3.23 -11.85
CA ARG A 228 14.36 -4.51 -11.91
C ARG A 228 14.13 -5.25 -13.22
N ARG A 229 12.90 -5.27 -13.73
CA ARG A 229 12.57 -5.91 -15.01
C ARG A 229 13.16 -5.16 -16.21
N VAL A 230 13.15 -3.84 -16.15
CA VAL A 230 13.76 -2.99 -17.17
C VAL A 230 15.29 -3.17 -17.17
N ARG A 231 15.92 -3.28 -15.99
CA ARG A 231 17.33 -3.63 -15.85
C ARG A 231 17.65 -4.95 -16.55
N ASP A 232 16.90 -6.03 -16.20
CA ASP A 232 17.10 -7.35 -16.78
C ASP A 232 17.01 -7.30 -18.33
N TYR A 233 16.09 -6.48 -18.87
CA TYR A 233 15.98 -6.25 -20.31
C TYR A 233 17.18 -5.48 -20.86
N ALA A 234 17.61 -4.42 -20.20
CA ALA A 234 18.73 -3.60 -20.62
C ALA A 234 20.05 -4.38 -20.67
N GLU A 235 20.29 -5.26 -19.69
CA GLU A 235 21.45 -6.14 -19.64
C GLU A 235 21.50 -7.15 -20.80
N VAL A 236 20.34 -7.64 -21.24
CA VAL A 236 20.27 -8.72 -22.26
C VAL A 236 20.10 -8.15 -23.68
N LYS A 237 19.38 -7.04 -23.85
CA LYS A 237 18.97 -6.52 -25.15
C LYS A 237 19.63 -5.18 -25.52
N ALA A 238 20.36 -4.56 -24.58
CA ALA A 238 21.05 -3.30 -24.77
C ALA A 238 22.46 -3.35 -24.15
N ASP A 239 23.03 -2.19 -23.86
CA ASP A 239 24.35 -2.00 -23.26
C ASP A 239 24.35 -1.93 -21.73
N GLY A 240 23.24 -2.32 -21.10
CA GLY A 240 23.03 -2.26 -19.65
C GLY A 240 22.55 -0.90 -19.14
N LYS A 241 22.44 0.11 -20.01
CA LYS A 241 21.92 1.43 -19.64
C LYS A 241 20.42 1.53 -19.87
N VAL A 242 19.71 2.08 -18.90
CA VAL A 242 18.25 2.31 -18.97
C VAL A 242 17.98 3.73 -19.45
N THR A 243 17.61 3.85 -20.74
CA THR A 243 17.10 5.08 -21.33
C THR A 243 15.58 5.03 -21.47
N ALA A 244 14.95 6.14 -21.89
CA ALA A 244 13.50 6.16 -22.13
C ALA A 244 13.08 5.11 -23.17
N GLU A 245 13.84 4.94 -24.26
CA GLU A 245 13.54 3.97 -25.32
C GLU A 245 13.68 2.52 -24.82
N ILE A 246 14.70 2.23 -24.02
CA ILE A 246 14.92 0.91 -23.44
C ILE A 246 13.82 0.60 -22.40
N ALA A 247 13.46 1.57 -21.58
CA ALA A 247 12.37 1.41 -20.62
C ALA A 247 11.03 1.18 -21.33
N ASP A 248 10.69 1.97 -22.35
CA ASP A 248 9.47 1.77 -23.14
C ASP A 248 9.44 0.38 -23.80
N ALA A 249 10.53 -0.03 -24.47
CA ALA A 249 10.61 -1.36 -25.11
C ALA A 249 10.43 -2.50 -24.09
N ALA A 250 11.08 -2.41 -22.94
CA ALA A 250 10.97 -3.41 -21.86
C ALA A 250 9.55 -3.48 -21.30
N LEU A 251 8.93 -2.33 -20.98
CA LEU A 251 7.60 -2.26 -20.40
C LEU A 251 6.51 -2.73 -21.38
N ASN A 252 6.67 -2.42 -22.67
CA ASN A 252 5.80 -2.94 -23.72
C ASN A 252 5.92 -4.47 -23.86
N MET A 253 7.13 -5.04 -23.78
CA MET A 253 7.35 -6.48 -23.75
C MET A 253 6.65 -7.14 -22.53
N LEU A 254 6.61 -6.44 -21.40
CA LEU A 254 5.94 -6.88 -20.18
C LEU A 254 4.42 -6.64 -20.19
N ASN A 255 3.87 -6.14 -21.29
CA ASN A 255 2.47 -5.79 -21.44
C ASN A 255 1.96 -4.74 -20.43
N VAL A 256 2.82 -3.85 -19.96
CA VAL A 256 2.45 -2.66 -19.18
C VAL A 256 2.32 -1.49 -20.14
N ASP A 257 1.12 -0.95 -20.30
CA ASP A 257 0.87 0.14 -21.25
C ASP A 257 1.31 1.53 -20.71
N GLN A 258 1.13 2.57 -21.53
CA GLN A 258 1.53 3.94 -21.16
C GLN A 258 0.80 4.51 -19.94
N SER A 259 -0.38 3.99 -19.60
CA SER A 259 -1.13 4.34 -18.39
C SER A 259 -0.75 3.47 -17.18
N GLY A 260 0.21 2.56 -17.34
CA GLY A 260 0.60 1.60 -16.32
C GLY A 260 -0.40 0.44 -16.13
N PHE A 261 -1.29 0.22 -17.10
CA PHE A 261 -2.23 -0.91 -17.02
C PHE A 261 -1.54 -2.20 -17.43
N ASP A 262 -1.69 -3.21 -16.59
CA ASP A 262 -1.30 -4.58 -16.91
C ASP A 262 -2.46 -5.36 -17.55
N HIS A 263 -2.24 -6.66 -17.70
CA HIS A 263 -3.26 -7.57 -18.24
C HIS A 263 -4.54 -7.58 -17.40
N LEU A 264 -4.45 -7.49 -16.07
CA LEU A 264 -5.62 -7.56 -15.19
C LEU A 264 -6.45 -6.28 -15.21
N ASP A 265 -5.81 -5.11 -15.22
CA ASP A 265 -6.51 -3.83 -15.34
C ASP A 265 -7.31 -3.78 -16.64
N ARG A 266 -6.63 -4.13 -17.76
CA ARG A 266 -7.29 -4.16 -19.07
C ARG A 266 -8.40 -5.18 -19.12
N ARG A 267 -8.19 -6.38 -18.56
CA ARG A 267 -9.22 -7.43 -18.49
C ARG A 267 -10.43 -6.98 -17.67
N LEU A 268 -10.21 -6.29 -16.54
CA LEU A 268 -11.29 -5.76 -15.71
C LEU A 268 -12.10 -4.71 -16.47
N LEU A 269 -11.43 -3.70 -17.04
CA LEU A 269 -12.11 -2.61 -17.76
C LEU A 269 -12.79 -3.10 -19.03
N LEU A 270 -12.15 -3.96 -19.84
CA LEU A 270 -12.76 -4.54 -21.04
C LEU A 270 -13.95 -5.45 -20.70
N THR A 271 -13.83 -6.27 -19.64
CA THR A 271 -14.97 -7.09 -19.18
C THR A 271 -16.15 -6.21 -18.76
N LEU A 272 -15.88 -5.12 -18.05
CA LEU A 272 -16.92 -4.17 -17.65
C LEU A 272 -17.58 -3.50 -18.85
N ILE A 273 -16.81 -3.11 -19.85
CA ILE A 273 -17.30 -2.46 -21.08
C ILE A 273 -18.06 -3.44 -21.97
N GLU A 274 -17.44 -4.58 -22.30
CA GLU A 274 -17.95 -5.49 -23.32
C GLU A 274 -19.02 -6.46 -22.82
N LYS A 275 -18.86 -6.99 -21.59
CA LYS A 275 -19.78 -7.98 -21.04
C LYS A 275 -20.91 -7.38 -20.21
N PHE A 276 -20.68 -6.20 -19.63
CA PHE A 276 -21.64 -5.54 -18.75
C PHE A 276 -22.06 -4.15 -19.24
N GLU A 277 -21.83 -3.85 -20.52
CA GLU A 277 -22.27 -2.61 -21.19
C GLU A 277 -21.82 -1.34 -20.44
N GLY A 278 -20.63 -1.39 -19.81
CA GLY A 278 -20.08 -0.32 -18.99
C GLY A 278 -20.61 -0.26 -17.56
N GLY A 279 -21.48 -1.15 -17.17
CA GLY A 279 -22.06 -1.24 -15.82
C GLY A 279 -23.37 -0.46 -15.63
N PRO A 280 -23.93 -0.42 -14.40
CA PRO A 280 -23.30 -0.81 -13.12
C PRO A 280 -23.32 -2.33 -12.88
N VAL A 281 -22.23 -2.86 -12.34
CA VAL A 281 -22.08 -4.29 -12.00
C VAL A 281 -21.52 -4.48 -10.58
N GLY A 282 -22.03 -5.47 -9.86
CA GLY A 282 -21.54 -5.84 -8.53
C GLY A 282 -20.12 -6.41 -8.60
N VAL A 283 -19.33 -6.18 -7.54
CA VAL A 283 -17.93 -6.66 -7.49
C VAL A 283 -17.82 -8.17 -7.62
N ASP A 284 -18.73 -8.92 -7.01
CA ASP A 284 -18.71 -10.39 -7.04
C ASP A 284 -18.95 -10.95 -8.44
N SER A 285 -19.86 -10.32 -9.21
CA SER A 285 -20.10 -10.68 -10.63
C SER A 285 -18.88 -10.35 -11.49
N LEU A 286 -18.23 -9.21 -11.23
CA LEU A 286 -17.02 -8.79 -11.94
C LEU A 286 -15.84 -9.72 -11.61
N ALA A 287 -15.67 -10.07 -10.33
CA ALA A 287 -14.65 -11.01 -9.84
C ALA A 287 -14.80 -12.38 -10.51
N ALA A 288 -16.00 -12.93 -10.53
CA ALA A 288 -16.30 -14.18 -11.23
C ALA A 288 -16.01 -14.09 -12.75
N ALA A 289 -16.35 -12.97 -13.40
CA ALA A 289 -16.16 -12.79 -14.83
C ALA A 289 -14.70 -12.68 -15.25
N ILE A 290 -13.82 -12.17 -14.38
CA ILE A 290 -12.38 -12.08 -14.64
C ILE A 290 -11.57 -13.18 -13.93
N SER A 291 -12.23 -14.10 -13.22
CA SER A 291 -11.61 -15.19 -12.45
C SER A 291 -10.59 -14.68 -11.43
N GLU A 292 -10.96 -13.66 -10.68
CA GLU A 292 -10.15 -13.04 -9.63
C GLU A 292 -10.91 -13.00 -8.31
N GLU A 293 -10.16 -12.84 -7.20
CA GLU A 293 -10.77 -12.63 -5.89
C GLU A 293 -11.32 -11.21 -5.77
N ARG A 294 -12.43 -11.08 -5.06
CA ARG A 294 -13.02 -9.78 -4.74
C ARG A 294 -12.02 -8.82 -4.10
N GLY A 295 -11.20 -9.33 -3.16
CA GLY A 295 -10.17 -8.55 -2.47
C GLY A 295 -9.14 -7.96 -3.42
N THR A 296 -8.70 -8.72 -4.43
CA THR A 296 -7.78 -8.23 -5.47
C THR A 296 -8.37 -7.04 -6.23
N ILE A 297 -9.66 -7.11 -6.57
CA ILE A 297 -10.32 -5.99 -7.24
C ILE A 297 -10.37 -4.76 -6.33
N GLU A 298 -10.89 -4.91 -5.11
CA GLU A 298 -11.15 -3.79 -4.19
C GLU A 298 -9.87 -3.14 -3.64
N ASP A 299 -8.80 -3.91 -3.42
CA ASP A 299 -7.58 -3.41 -2.77
C ASP A 299 -6.46 -3.06 -3.74
N VAL A 300 -6.40 -3.72 -4.92
CA VAL A 300 -5.27 -3.57 -5.84
C VAL A 300 -5.65 -2.84 -7.12
N LEU A 301 -6.76 -3.24 -7.78
CA LEU A 301 -7.12 -2.71 -9.09
C LEU A 301 -7.93 -1.41 -8.99
N GLU A 302 -9.04 -1.43 -8.23
CA GLU A 302 -9.96 -0.29 -8.14
C GLU A 302 -9.33 1.02 -7.65
N PRO A 303 -8.47 1.04 -6.60
CA PRO A 303 -7.98 2.31 -6.06
C PRO A 303 -7.31 3.20 -7.09
N TYR A 304 -6.45 2.61 -7.91
CA TYR A 304 -5.77 3.34 -8.98
C TYR A 304 -6.72 3.72 -10.12
N LEU A 305 -7.53 2.78 -10.60
CA LEU A 305 -8.48 3.02 -11.69
C LEU A 305 -9.53 4.08 -11.34
N ILE A 306 -9.98 4.13 -10.09
CA ILE A 306 -10.92 5.14 -9.61
C ILE A 306 -10.24 6.51 -9.54
N GLN A 307 -9.03 6.59 -8.96
CA GLN A 307 -8.32 7.85 -8.83
C GLN A 307 -7.96 8.45 -10.18
N GLN A 308 -7.56 7.62 -11.14
CA GLN A 308 -7.27 8.05 -12.50
C GLN A 308 -8.54 8.31 -13.33
N GLY A 309 -9.72 8.06 -12.77
CA GLY A 309 -10.99 8.35 -13.42
C GLY A 309 -11.42 7.36 -14.48
N TYR A 310 -10.84 6.16 -14.56
CA TYR A 310 -11.25 5.10 -15.50
C TYR A 310 -12.43 4.28 -14.99
N LEU A 311 -12.57 4.16 -13.67
CA LEU A 311 -13.61 3.41 -13.00
C LEU A 311 -14.37 4.31 -12.02
N MET A 312 -15.68 4.12 -11.92
CA MET A 312 -16.52 4.80 -10.94
C MET A 312 -17.25 3.78 -10.07
N ARG A 313 -17.25 4.00 -8.75
CA ARG A 313 -18.02 3.21 -7.80
C ARG A 313 -19.32 3.93 -7.46
N THR A 314 -20.46 3.28 -7.68
CA THR A 314 -21.79 3.77 -7.37
C THR A 314 -22.49 2.86 -6.35
N SER A 315 -23.64 3.29 -5.82
CA SER A 315 -24.47 2.45 -4.93
C SER A 315 -24.96 1.17 -5.60
N ARG A 316 -25.02 1.11 -6.93
CA ARG A 316 -25.45 -0.05 -7.71
C ARG A 316 -24.30 -0.94 -8.17
N GLY A 317 -23.06 -0.49 -8.04
CA GLY A 317 -21.87 -1.22 -8.47
C GLY A 317 -20.84 -0.37 -9.21
N ARG A 318 -19.97 -1.05 -9.95
CA ARG A 318 -18.85 -0.46 -10.71
C ARG A 318 -19.31 -0.09 -12.10
N MET A 319 -18.82 1.06 -12.58
CA MET A 319 -19.11 1.57 -13.93
C MET A 319 -17.82 2.04 -14.59
N ALA A 320 -17.66 1.72 -15.87
CA ALA A 320 -16.63 2.30 -16.71
C ALA A 320 -16.97 3.77 -17.01
N THR A 321 -15.96 4.64 -16.94
CA THR A 321 -16.10 6.03 -17.28
C THR A 321 -15.81 6.26 -18.77
N ARG A 322 -16.05 7.47 -19.25
CA ARG A 322 -15.66 7.86 -20.60
C ARG A 322 -14.18 7.63 -20.88
N MET A 323 -13.32 7.92 -19.89
CA MET A 323 -11.87 7.73 -20.04
C MET A 323 -11.49 6.27 -20.32
N ALA A 324 -12.21 5.31 -19.75
CA ALA A 324 -11.99 3.89 -20.04
C ALA A 324 -12.33 3.54 -21.50
N TYR A 325 -13.42 4.04 -22.03
CA TYR A 325 -13.77 3.84 -23.45
C TYR A 325 -12.75 4.51 -24.37
N ASP A 326 -12.37 5.75 -24.10
CA ASP A 326 -11.41 6.52 -24.90
C ASP A 326 -10.02 5.82 -24.90
N HIS A 327 -9.61 5.24 -23.76
CA HIS A 327 -8.34 4.50 -23.64
C HIS A 327 -8.26 3.28 -24.56
N PHE A 328 -9.36 2.54 -24.70
CA PHE A 328 -9.43 1.38 -25.60
C PHE A 328 -9.89 1.72 -27.02
N GLY A 329 -10.14 2.98 -27.33
CA GLY A 329 -10.69 3.39 -28.64
C GLY A 329 -12.09 2.86 -28.90
N LEU A 330 -12.85 2.53 -27.85
CA LEU A 330 -14.20 1.98 -27.97
C LEU A 330 -15.26 3.08 -27.95
N PRO A 331 -16.36 2.93 -28.73
CA PRO A 331 -17.44 3.89 -28.74
C PRO A 331 -18.18 3.89 -27.39
N ASN A 332 -18.39 5.08 -26.82
CA ASN A 332 -19.19 5.22 -25.60
C ASN A 332 -20.69 5.26 -25.95
N PRO A 333 -21.52 4.32 -25.48
CA PRO A 333 -22.96 4.25 -25.82
C PRO A 333 -23.74 5.52 -25.47
N LYS A 334 -23.39 6.18 -24.35
CA LYS A 334 -24.06 7.42 -23.94
C LYS A 334 -23.81 8.59 -24.90
N ARG A 335 -22.62 8.67 -25.47
CA ARG A 335 -22.30 9.71 -26.47
C ARG A 335 -23.05 9.50 -27.79
N ILE A 336 -23.28 8.24 -28.14
CA ILE A 336 -24.08 7.90 -29.32
C ILE A 336 -25.54 8.32 -29.11
N GLN A 337 -26.07 8.07 -27.91
CA GLN A 337 -27.44 8.46 -27.56
C GLN A 337 -27.62 9.99 -27.55
N GLU A 338 -26.72 10.73 -26.88
CA GLU A 338 -26.72 12.21 -26.85
C GLU A 338 -26.61 12.81 -28.27
N GLN A 339 -25.80 12.22 -29.17
CA GLN A 339 -25.68 12.67 -30.55
C GLN A 339 -26.93 12.37 -31.39
N LEU A 340 -27.59 11.24 -31.14
CA LEU A 340 -28.84 10.90 -31.81
C LEU A 340 -30.00 11.79 -31.32
N ASP A 341 -30.04 12.11 -30.04
CA ASP A 341 -31.07 13.00 -29.46
C ASP A 341 -30.93 14.43 -30.00
N VAL A 342 -29.69 14.93 -30.20
CA VAL A 342 -29.41 16.26 -30.80
C VAL A 342 -29.74 16.31 -32.30
N LEU A 343 -29.71 15.16 -33.00
CA LEU A 343 -30.05 15.10 -34.43
C LEU A 343 -31.55 14.86 -34.68
N SER A 344 -32.32 14.58 -33.62
CA SER A 344 -33.76 14.36 -33.66
C SER A 344 -34.60 15.58 -33.22
N ASP A 345 -33.96 16.63 -32.71
CA ASP A 345 -34.51 17.98 -32.46
C ASP A 345 -34.17 18.91 -33.65
#